data_901bf7918acc8e257b03ae30109145ae
#
_entry.id   901bf7918acc8e257b03ae30109145ae
#
_cell.length_a   1.000
_cell.length_b   1.000
_cell.length_c   1.000
_cell.angle_alpha   90.00
_cell.angle_beta   90.00
_cell.angle_gamma   90.00
#
_symmetry.space_group_name_H-M   'P 1'
#
loop_
_entity.id
_entity.type
_entity.pdbx_description
1 polymer ?
#
loop_
_entity_poly.entity_id
_entity_poly.type
_entity_poly.pdbx_seq_one_letter_code
_entity_poly.pdbx_strand_id
1 'polypeptide(L)'
;MKIYLGADHGGYELKEKIKGWMREWGQINYETYEYEDLGAYELNPGDDYPDFAFAVAKAVAKDSESFGILSCRSGAGVVMAANKVKGIRAGSAHNAASAQHLRAHNNANVLAVSGDWLNDEQAKEIIKVFLDTKFEAGRHQRRLAKIAQYENQMFHSLPK
;
A
#
# COMPACT_ATOMS: atom_id res chain seq x y z
N MET A 1 4.99 7.87 -11.77
CA MET A 1 4.81 6.87 -10.68
C MET A 1 3.39 6.33 -10.77
N LYS A 2 3.22 5.02 -10.85
CA LYS A 2 1.90 4.39 -10.88
C LYS A 2 1.50 3.91 -9.49
N ILE A 3 0.24 4.13 -9.11
CA ILE A 3 -0.29 3.82 -7.78
C ILE A 3 -1.58 3.02 -7.94
N TYR A 4 -1.67 1.87 -7.28
CA TYR A 4 -2.87 1.05 -7.23
C TYR A 4 -3.62 1.29 -5.93
N LEU A 5 -4.91 1.58 -6.02
CA LEU A 5 -5.76 1.87 -4.86
C LEU A 5 -6.75 0.73 -4.63
N GLY A 6 -6.99 0.39 -3.37
CA GLY A 6 -8.02 -0.58 -3.01
C GLY A 6 -8.53 -0.35 -1.60
N ALA A 7 -9.80 -0.62 -1.38
CA ALA A 7 -10.42 -0.55 -0.08
C ALA A 7 -11.64 -1.47 0.01
N ASP A 8 -11.96 -1.93 1.23
CA ASP A 8 -13.26 -2.47 1.56
C ASP A 8 -14.24 -1.34 1.94
N HIS A 9 -15.44 -1.71 2.34
CA HIS A 9 -16.46 -0.74 2.81
C HIS A 9 -15.94 0.16 3.95
N GLY A 10 -15.09 -0.36 4.84
CA GLY A 10 -14.53 0.41 5.97
C GLY A 10 -13.48 1.44 5.56
N GLY A 11 -12.87 1.28 4.40
CA GLY A 11 -11.89 2.22 3.83
C GLY A 11 -12.37 2.98 2.60
N TYR A 12 -13.59 2.69 2.12
CA TYR A 12 -14.12 3.22 0.86
C TYR A 12 -14.10 4.76 0.79
N GLU A 13 -14.64 5.43 1.79
CA GLU A 13 -14.68 6.90 1.82
C GLU A 13 -13.28 7.52 1.79
N LEU A 14 -12.35 6.94 2.55
CA LEU A 14 -10.97 7.40 2.55
C LEU A 14 -10.30 7.18 1.18
N LYS A 15 -10.53 6.04 0.53
CA LYS A 15 -10.03 5.77 -0.83
C LYS A 15 -10.54 6.82 -1.83
N GLU A 16 -11.80 7.19 -1.78
CA GLU A 16 -12.35 8.22 -2.67
C GLU A 16 -11.71 9.60 -2.43
N LYS A 17 -11.41 9.96 -1.18
CA LYS A 17 -10.64 11.17 -0.85
C LYS A 17 -9.20 11.10 -1.38
N ILE A 18 -8.54 9.96 -1.25
CA ILE A 18 -7.17 9.73 -1.78
C ILE A 18 -7.12 9.98 -3.28
N LYS A 19 -8.10 9.54 -4.05
CA LYS A 19 -8.21 9.84 -5.49
C LYS A 19 -8.26 11.36 -5.76
N GLY A 20 -8.95 12.11 -4.91
CA GLY A 20 -8.97 13.57 -4.96
C GLY A 20 -7.61 14.20 -4.70
N TRP A 21 -6.92 13.76 -3.65
CA TRP A 21 -5.58 14.26 -3.30
C TRP A 21 -4.54 13.97 -4.37
N MET A 22 -4.59 12.80 -4.99
CA MET A 22 -3.67 12.46 -6.09
C MET A 22 -3.82 13.38 -7.30
N ARG A 23 -5.05 13.75 -7.64
CA ARG A 23 -5.31 14.75 -8.69
C ARG A 23 -4.78 16.13 -8.30
N GLU A 24 -4.99 16.55 -7.04
CA GLU A 24 -4.50 17.83 -6.52
C GLU A 24 -2.96 17.89 -6.56
N TRP A 25 -2.27 16.86 -6.09
CA TRP A 25 -0.79 16.82 -6.09
C TRP A 25 -0.19 16.84 -7.50
N GLY A 26 -0.82 16.16 -8.45
CA GLY A 26 -0.41 16.20 -9.85
C GLY A 26 -0.48 17.59 -10.46
N GLN A 27 -1.45 18.40 -10.07
CA GLN A 27 -1.59 19.78 -10.54
C GLN A 27 -0.55 20.74 -9.96
N ILE A 28 -0.16 20.54 -8.69
CA ILE A 28 0.76 21.46 -7.98
C ILE A 28 2.22 21.22 -8.37
N ASN A 29 2.64 19.96 -8.49
CA ASN A 29 4.05 19.61 -8.63
C ASN A 29 4.46 19.23 -10.04
N TYR A 30 3.57 19.28 -11.01
CA TYR A 30 3.80 18.73 -12.37
C TYR A 30 4.24 17.25 -12.37
N GLU A 31 4.13 16.57 -11.21
CA GLU A 31 4.37 15.14 -11.07
C GLU A 31 3.05 14.42 -11.31
N THR A 32 2.95 13.65 -12.37
CA THR A 32 1.77 12.81 -12.62
C THR A 32 1.77 11.62 -11.67
N TYR A 33 0.93 11.71 -10.63
CA TYR A 33 0.50 10.52 -9.90
C TYR A 33 -0.58 9.81 -10.71
N GLU A 34 -0.16 8.88 -11.55
CA GLU A 34 -1.09 8.02 -12.25
C GLU A 34 -1.63 6.98 -11.27
N TYR A 35 -2.93 6.92 -11.08
CA TYR A 35 -3.52 5.91 -10.20
C TYR A 35 -4.55 5.05 -10.93
N GLU A 36 -4.68 3.81 -10.46
CA GLU A 36 -5.70 2.86 -10.89
C GLU A 36 -6.48 2.38 -9.66
N ASP A 37 -7.79 2.57 -9.69
CA ASP A 37 -8.71 2.11 -8.64
C ASP A 37 -9.09 0.65 -8.91
N LEU A 38 -8.75 -0.25 -8.00
CA LEU A 38 -9.03 -1.69 -8.06
C LEU A 38 -10.16 -2.13 -7.12
N GLY A 39 -10.98 -1.19 -6.67
CA GLY A 39 -12.19 -1.44 -5.86
C GLY A 39 -12.00 -1.07 -4.38
N ALA A 40 -13.03 -1.11 -3.56
CA ALA A 40 -14.44 -1.27 -3.99
C ALA A 40 -14.87 -0.06 -4.82
N TYR A 41 -15.75 -0.29 -5.81
CA TYR A 41 -16.25 0.80 -6.66
C TYR A 41 -17.53 1.43 -6.12
N GLU A 42 -18.14 0.79 -5.14
CA GLU A 42 -19.32 1.27 -4.42
C GLU A 42 -19.22 0.87 -2.95
N LEU A 43 -19.94 1.56 -2.08
CA LEU A 43 -20.01 1.23 -0.66
C LEU A 43 -20.89 -0.01 -0.45
N ASN A 44 -20.28 -1.15 -0.18
CA ASN A 44 -20.99 -2.41 0.09
C ASN A 44 -20.58 -2.98 1.46
N PRO A 45 -21.40 -2.86 2.50
CA PRO A 45 -21.09 -3.39 3.84
C PRO A 45 -20.86 -4.91 3.91
N GLY A 46 -21.19 -5.64 2.85
CA GLY A 46 -21.00 -7.08 2.75
C GLY A 46 -19.73 -7.51 2.03
N ASP A 47 -18.86 -6.57 1.63
CA ASP A 47 -17.62 -6.90 0.96
C ASP A 47 -16.51 -7.35 1.92
N ASP A 48 -15.53 -8.06 1.38
CA ASP A 48 -14.41 -8.61 2.12
C ASP A 48 -13.09 -7.95 1.72
N TYR A 49 -12.36 -7.36 2.68
CA TYR A 49 -11.09 -6.68 2.47
C TYR A 49 -10.03 -7.49 1.72
N PRO A 50 -9.93 -8.84 1.83
CA PRO A 50 -8.88 -9.59 1.16
C PRO A 50 -8.97 -9.50 -0.36
N ASP A 51 -10.16 -9.39 -0.93
CA ASP A 51 -10.36 -9.32 -2.38
C ASP A 51 -9.65 -8.10 -2.98
N PHE A 52 -9.83 -6.95 -2.36
CA PHE A 52 -9.18 -5.70 -2.76
C PHE A 52 -7.69 -5.69 -2.45
N ALA A 53 -7.30 -6.23 -1.30
CA ALA A 53 -5.89 -6.36 -0.93
C ALA A 53 -5.12 -7.24 -1.92
N PHE A 54 -5.69 -8.37 -2.35
CA PHE A 54 -5.08 -9.23 -3.37
C PHE A 54 -5.06 -8.57 -4.75
N ALA A 55 -6.08 -7.82 -5.13
CA ALA A 55 -6.11 -7.11 -6.40
C ALA A 55 -4.93 -6.11 -6.48
N VAL A 56 -4.78 -5.25 -5.48
CA VAL A 56 -3.69 -4.27 -5.39
C VAL A 56 -2.32 -4.97 -5.31
N ALA A 57 -2.17 -5.93 -4.42
CA ALA A 57 -0.92 -6.64 -4.22
C ALA A 57 -0.42 -7.33 -5.50
N LYS A 58 -1.32 -8.01 -6.24
CA LYS A 58 -0.99 -8.65 -7.52
C LYS A 58 -0.61 -7.65 -8.61
N ALA A 59 -1.24 -6.47 -8.62
CA ALA A 59 -0.90 -5.41 -9.57
C ALA A 59 0.51 -4.84 -9.27
N VAL A 60 0.79 -4.51 -8.01
CA VAL A 60 2.12 -4.04 -7.57
C VAL A 60 3.21 -5.09 -7.79
N ALA A 61 2.92 -6.38 -7.57
CA ALA A 61 3.89 -7.46 -7.79
C ALA A 61 4.32 -7.62 -9.26
N LYS A 62 3.49 -7.17 -10.22
CA LYS A 62 3.78 -7.20 -11.66
C LYS A 62 4.55 -5.99 -12.16
N ASP A 63 4.57 -4.91 -11.39
CA ASP A 63 5.21 -3.64 -11.74
C ASP A 63 6.05 -3.13 -10.56
N SER A 64 7.35 -3.40 -10.61
CA SER A 64 8.30 -3.09 -9.52
C SER A 64 8.45 -1.58 -9.23
N GLU A 65 8.03 -0.72 -10.16
CA GLU A 65 8.10 0.74 -10.03
C GLU A 65 6.80 1.36 -9.50
N SER A 66 5.79 0.52 -9.25
CA SER A 66 4.49 0.94 -8.74
C SER A 66 4.39 0.80 -7.23
N PHE A 67 3.36 1.45 -6.67
CA PHE A 67 3.00 1.36 -5.26
C PHE A 67 1.53 1.00 -5.08
N GLY A 68 1.21 0.37 -3.95
CA GLY A 68 -0.16 0.14 -3.53
C GLY A 68 -0.54 1.00 -2.34
N ILE A 69 -1.77 1.49 -2.32
CA ILE A 69 -2.40 2.10 -1.14
C ILE A 69 -3.68 1.35 -0.87
N LEU A 70 -3.76 0.78 0.31
CA LEU A 70 -4.91 0.03 0.81
C LEU A 70 -5.56 0.78 1.96
N SER A 71 -6.86 0.76 2.03
CA SER A 71 -7.62 1.28 3.17
C SER A 71 -8.67 0.29 3.63
N CYS A 72 -8.80 0.14 4.93
CA CYS A 72 -9.89 -0.55 5.60
C CYS A 72 -10.11 0.09 6.97
N ARG A 73 -10.96 -0.45 7.85
CA ARG A 73 -11.18 0.15 9.17
C ARG A 73 -9.88 0.38 9.94
N SER A 74 -9.07 -0.66 10.15
CA SER A 74 -7.83 -0.57 10.94
C SER A 74 -6.53 -0.58 10.13
N GLY A 75 -6.56 -0.99 8.87
CA GLY A 75 -5.38 -1.25 8.05
C GLY A 75 -4.73 -2.61 8.28
N ALA A 76 -5.04 -3.32 9.38
CA ALA A 76 -4.34 -4.56 9.75
C ALA A 76 -4.66 -5.74 8.82
N GLY A 77 -5.95 -5.98 8.53
CA GLY A 77 -6.38 -7.10 7.70
C GLY A 77 -5.83 -7.03 6.27
N VAL A 78 -5.89 -5.86 5.65
CA VAL A 78 -5.36 -5.67 4.28
C VAL A 78 -3.85 -5.85 4.21
N VAL A 79 -3.10 -5.51 5.27
CA VAL A 79 -1.66 -5.80 5.37
C VAL A 79 -1.40 -7.30 5.41
N MET A 80 -2.14 -8.04 6.25
CA MET A 80 -2.01 -9.50 6.32
C MET A 80 -2.29 -10.17 4.98
N ALA A 81 -3.35 -9.76 4.30
CA ALA A 81 -3.71 -10.31 2.99
C ALA A 81 -2.66 -9.94 1.92
N ALA A 82 -2.31 -8.66 1.79
CA ALA A 82 -1.35 -8.21 0.78
C ALA A 82 0.00 -8.92 0.89
N ASN A 83 0.51 -9.14 2.11
CA ASN A 83 1.78 -9.84 2.35
C ASN A 83 1.75 -11.34 2.02
N LYS A 84 0.62 -11.91 1.61
CA LYS A 84 0.56 -13.28 1.05
C LYS A 84 0.95 -13.33 -0.42
N VAL A 85 1.06 -12.20 -1.08
CA VAL A 85 1.49 -12.13 -2.48
C VAL A 85 3.00 -11.94 -2.53
N LYS A 86 3.68 -12.81 -3.28
CA LYS A 86 5.14 -12.78 -3.41
C LYS A 86 5.65 -11.42 -3.88
N GLY A 87 6.71 -10.93 -3.25
CA GLY A 87 7.33 -9.64 -3.56
C GLY A 87 6.65 -8.44 -2.91
N ILE A 88 5.56 -8.64 -2.17
CA ILE A 88 4.87 -7.57 -1.48
C ILE A 88 5.45 -7.37 -0.07
N ARG A 89 5.68 -6.12 0.26
CA ARG A 89 6.08 -5.63 1.58
C ARG A 89 5.08 -4.57 1.99
N ALA A 90 3.94 -5.05 2.50
CA ALA A 90 2.86 -4.20 2.98
C ALA A 90 3.05 -3.87 4.46
N GLY A 91 2.81 -2.63 4.83
CA GLY A 91 2.79 -2.18 6.21
C GLY A 91 1.74 -1.11 6.45
N SER A 92 1.26 -1.00 7.69
CA SER A 92 0.39 0.08 8.12
C SER A 92 1.21 1.23 8.73
N ALA A 93 0.76 2.46 8.49
CA ALA A 93 1.32 3.64 9.13
C ALA A 93 0.23 4.43 9.87
N HIS A 94 0.59 4.96 11.05
CA HIS A 94 -0.31 5.71 11.92
C HIS A 94 0.13 7.18 12.08
N ASN A 95 1.29 7.53 11.52
CA ASN A 95 1.83 8.89 11.46
C ASN A 95 2.91 8.96 10.37
N ALA A 96 3.35 10.17 10.04
CA ALA A 96 4.38 10.44 9.04
C ALA A 96 5.70 9.70 9.31
N ALA A 97 6.15 9.62 10.57
CA ALA A 97 7.40 8.94 10.92
C ALA A 97 7.33 7.43 10.65
N SER A 98 6.22 6.77 10.96
CA SER A 98 6.04 5.35 10.65
C SER A 98 5.95 5.09 9.14
N ALA A 99 5.33 5.98 8.38
CA ALA A 99 5.29 5.92 6.92
C ALA A 99 6.70 6.05 6.30
N GLN A 100 7.48 7.01 6.79
CA GLN A 100 8.87 7.20 6.39
C GLN A 100 9.71 5.95 6.66
N HIS A 101 9.61 5.36 7.87
CA HIS A 101 10.35 4.14 8.22
C HIS A 101 9.96 2.94 7.36
N LEU A 102 8.68 2.79 7.02
CA LEU A 102 8.24 1.72 6.12
C LEU A 102 8.95 1.80 4.75
N ARG A 103 9.10 3.00 4.19
CA ARG A 103 9.82 3.18 2.93
C ARG A 103 11.33 3.10 3.11
N ALA A 104 11.88 3.95 3.99
CA ALA A 104 13.33 4.09 4.15
C ALA A 104 14.03 2.80 4.59
N HIS A 105 13.43 2.05 5.50
CA HIS A 105 14.05 0.86 6.10
C HIS A 105 13.53 -0.46 5.55
N ASN A 106 12.25 -0.55 5.22
CA ASN A 106 11.63 -1.80 4.80
C ASN A 106 11.37 -1.87 3.29
N ASN A 107 11.64 -0.79 2.55
CA ASN A 107 11.31 -0.69 1.14
C ASN A 107 9.88 -1.17 0.86
N ALA A 108 8.93 -0.77 1.73
CA ALA A 108 7.54 -1.18 1.59
C ALA A 108 6.99 -0.66 0.27
N ASN A 109 6.32 -1.50 -0.49
CA ASN A 109 5.69 -1.17 -1.76
C ASN A 109 4.16 -1.11 -1.68
N VAL A 110 3.59 -1.46 -0.51
CA VAL A 110 2.16 -1.29 -0.23
C VAL A 110 2.01 -0.63 1.15
N LEU A 111 1.29 0.49 1.18
CA LEU A 111 0.90 1.19 2.40
C LEU A 111 -0.56 0.87 2.73
N ALA A 112 -0.83 0.57 3.98
CA ALA A 112 -2.19 0.52 4.49
C ALA A 112 -2.47 1.70 5.44
N VAL A 113 -3.62 2.35 5.26
CA VAL A 113 -4.10 3.45 6.09
C VAL A 113 -5.46 3.10 6.70
N SER A 114 -5.68 3.54 7.94
CA SER A 114 -6.93 3.29 8.65
C SER A 114 -7.98 4.33 8.30
N GLY A 115 -9.18 3.86 7.95
CA GLY A 115 -10.34 4.72 7.76
C GLY A 115 -10.97 5.19 9.08
N ASP A 116 -10.81 4.42 10.18
CA ASP A 116 -11.44 4.73 11.46
C ASP A 116 -10.55 5.60 12.38
N TRP A 117 -9.21 5.51 12.26
CA TRP A 117 -8.28 6.09 13.25
C TRP A 117 -7.53 7.33 12.79
N LEU A 118 -7.61 7.65 11.50
CA LEU A 118 -6.93 8.80 10.92
C LEU A 118 -7.94 9.84 10.45
N ASN A 119 -7.66 11.09 10.73
CA ASN A 119 -8.35 12.16 10.03
C ASN A 119 -7.74 12.38 8.64
N ASP A 120 -8.42 13.18 7.81
CA ASP A 120 -8.02 13.40 6.42
C ASP A 120 -6.62 13.99 6.28
N GLU A 121 -6.24 14.93 7.14
CA GLU A 121 -4.92 15.60 7.10
C GLU A 121 -3.81 14.61 7.47
N GLN A 122 -4.03 13.78 8.49
CA GLN A 122 -3.09 12.75 8.90
C GLN A 122 -2.91 11.70 7.79
N ALA A 123 -3.99 11.23 7.20
CA ALA A 123 -3.93 10.26 6.11
C ALA A 123 -3.22 10.84 4.88
N LYS A 124 -3.52 12.10 4.52
CA LYS A 124 -2.88 12.83 3.42
C LYS A 124 -1.37 12.96 3.64
N GLU A 125 -0.94 13.35 4.84
CA GLU A 125 0.48 13.46 5.22
C GLU A 125 1.19 12.12 5.16
N ILE A 126 0.62 11.07 5.75
CA ILE A 126 1.15 9.71 5.76
C ILE A 126 1.41 9.20 4.33
N ILE A 127 0.42 9.35 3.46
CA ILE A 127 0.52 8.90 2.06
C ILE A 127 1.60 9.70 1.32
N LYS A 128 1.61 11.02 1.48
CA LYS A 128 2.61 11.88 0.83
C LYS A 128 4.03 11.51 1.26
N VAL A 129 4.26 11.38 2.57
CA VAL A 129 5.58 10.97 3.11
C VAL A 129 5.98 9.59 2.62
N PHE A 130 5.05 8.63 2.55
CA PHE A 130 5.33 7.29 2.02
C PHE A 130 5.78 7.36 0.57
N LEU A 131 5.09 8.10 -0.30
CA LEU A 131 5.41 8.19 -1.72
C LEU A 131 6.70 8.94 -2.01
N ASP A 132 7.03 9.96 -1.22
CA ASP A 132 8.22 10.79 -1.41
C ASP A 132 9.50 10.19 -0.81
N THR A 133 9.38 9.24 0.11
CA THR A 133 10.54 8.66 0.79
C THR A 133 11.24 7.63 -0.07
N LYS A 134 12.56 7.73 -0.15
CA LYS A 134 13.41 6.76 -0.85
C LYS A 134 13.92 5.67 0.10
N PHE A 135 14.19 4.50 -0.46
CA PHE A 135 14.81 3.41 0.30
C PHE A 135 16.30 3.73 0.60
N GLU A 136 16.71 3.58 1.85
CA GLU A 136 18.08 3.87 2.31
C GLU A 136 19.09 2.76 1.98
N ALA A 137 18.63 1.59 1.58
CA ALA A 137 19.49 0.43 1.28
C ALA A 137 20.43 0.02 2.45
N GLY A 138 21.71 -0.18 2.19
CA GLY A 138 22.70 -0.50 3.23
C GLY A 138 22.36 -1.74 4.07
N ARG A 139 22.38 -1.60 5.39
CA ARG A 139 22.04 -2.69 6.33
C ARG A 139 20.62 -3.21 6.16
N HIS A 140 19.69 -2.38 5.67
CA HIS A 140 18.31 -2.74 5.48
C HIS A 140 18.13 -3.70 4.30
N GLN A 141 18.88 -3.49 3.21
CA GLN A 141 18.88 -4.37 2.04
C GLN A 141 19.23 -5.82 2.41
N ARG A 142 20.26 -6.02 3.27
CA ARG A 142 20.63 -7.36 3.74
C ARG A 142 19.50 -8.07 4.48
N ARG A 143 18.69 -7.33 5.26
CA ARG A 143 17.54 -7.88 5.99
C ARG A 143 16.41 -8.25 5.03
N LEU A 144 16.12 -7.39 4.07
CA LEU A 144 15.11 -7.66 3.04
C LEU A 144 15.50 -8.84 2.15
N ALA A 145 16.78 -9.01 1.84
CA ALA A 145 17.27 -10.17 1.09
C ALA A 145 16.97 -11.50 1.81
N LYS A 146 17.04 -11.54 3.15
CA LYS A 146 16.66 -12.73 3.93
C LYS A 146 15.18 -13.05 3.85
N ILE A 147 14.32 -12.01 3.86
CA ILE A 147 12.88 -12.18 3.68
C ILE A 147 12.60 -12.74 2.28
N ALA A 148 13.17 -12.13 1.25
CA ALA A 148 13.02 -12.59 -0.13
C ALA A 148 13.53 -14.03 -0.36
N GLN A 149 14.63 -14.41 0.29
CA GLN A 149 15.15 -15.77 0.23
C GLN A 149 14.17 -16.78 0.83
N TYR A 150 13.62 -16.49 2.01
CA TYR A 150 12.63 -17.32 2.66
C TYR A 150 11.34 -17.42 1.81
N GLU A 151 10.85 -16.31 1.31
CA GLU A 151 9.70 -16.26 0.43
C GLU A 151 9.89 -17.14 -0.82
N ASN A 152 11.06 -17.05 -1.47
CA ASN A 152 11.38 -17.89 -2.62
C ASN A 152 11.36 -19.39 -2.28
N GLN A 153 11.86 -19.80 -1.13
CA GLN A 153 11.81 -21.19 -0.68
C GLN A 153 10.36 -21.68 -0.52
N MET A 154 9.51 -20.88 0.10
CA MET A 154 8.11 -21.22 0.33
C MET A 154 7.33 -21.39 -0.98
N PHE A 155 7.52 -20.48 -1.93
CA PHE A 155 6.81 -20.55 -3.22
C PHE A 155 7.33 -21.65 -4.16
N HIS A 156 8.57 -22.15 -3.98
CA HIS A 156 9.07 -23.29 -4.76
C HIS A 156 8.66 -24.66 -4.19
N SER A 157 8.28 -24.72 -2.91
CA SER A 157 7.87 -25.97 -2.26
C SER A 157 6.37 -26.26 -2.39
N LEU A 158 5.57 -25.36 -2.99
CA LEU A 158 4.17 -25.63 -3.27
C LEU A 158 4.06 -26.57 -4.48
N PRO A 159 3.26 -27.65 -4.41
CA PRO A 159 2.98 -28.48 -5.58
C PRO A 159 2.32 -27.64 -6.67
N LYS A 160 2.75 -27.88 -7.91
CA LYS A 160 2.20 -27.21 -9.09
C LYS A 160 0.77 -27.66 -9.35
#